data_e8a7503004cd9041adaac5a0531aa480
#
_entry.id   e8a7503004cd9041adaac5a0531aa480
#
_cell.length_a   1.000
_cell.length_b   1.000
_cell.length_c   1.000
_cell.angle_alpha   90.00
_cell.angle_beta   90.00
_cell.angle_gamma   90.00
#
_symmetry.space_group_name_H-M   'P 1'
#
loop_
_entity.id
_entity.type
_entity.pdbx_description
1 polymer ?
#
loop_
_entity_poly.entity_id
_entity_poly.type
_entity_poly.pdbx_seq_one_letter_code
_entity_poly.pdbx_strand_id
1 'polypeptide(L)'
;MSLSRDQIIQTAIALADARGIEAVSMRSIADKLGVRAMSLYHYVKNKAELLDGMHERLIYEMRLPASTDSWEDALQEAAHAYREVALRHPNAFVLMATRPLS
;
A
#
# COMPACT_ATOMS: atom_id res chain seq x y z
N MET A 1 -13.39 -15.28 11.16
CA MET A 1 -12.60 -14.66 10.09
C MET A 1 -11.13 -14.73 10.44
N SER A 2 -10.33 -15.32 9.59
CA SER A 2 -8.90 -15.46 9.88
C SER A 2 -8.14 -14.22 9.44
N LEU A 3 -7.21 -13.78 10.28
CA LEU A 3 -6.34 -12.65 10.00
C LEU A 3 -5.27 -13.06 8.99
N SER A 4 -4.91 -12.16 8.08
CA SER A 4 -3.84 -12.40 7.11
C SER A 4 -3.00 -11.15 6.93
N ARG A 5 -1.78 -11.31 6.41
CA ARG A 5 -0.91 -10.18 6.11
C ARG A 5 -1.57 -9.24 5.10
N ASP A 6 -2.20 -9.80 4.07
CA ASP A 6 -2.87 -9.00 3.05
C ASP A 6 -4.00 -8.15 3.64
N GLN A 7 -4.77 -8.72 4.55
CA GLN A 7 -5.85 -7.99 5.23
C GLN A 7 -5.30 -6.82 6.06
N ILE A 8 -4.17 -7.04 6.73
CA ILE A 8 -3.51 -5.99 7.51
C ILE A 8 -3.05 -4.86 6.59
N ILE A 9 -2.42 -5.21 5.48
CA ILE A 9 -1.93 -4.22 4.50
C ILE A 9 -3.08 -3.43 3.88
N GLN A 10 -4.16 -4.10 3.50
CA GLN A 10 -5.33 -3.44 2.94
C GLN A 10 -5.95 -2.47 3.94
N THR A 11 -6.04 -2.88 5.20
CA THR A 11 -6.58 -2.02 6.26
C THR A 11 -5.71 -0.79 6.47
N ALA A 12 -4.38 -0.98 6.42
CA ALA A 12 -3.44 0.13 6.55
C ALA A 12 -3.61 1.14 5.42
N ILE A 13 -3.76 0.66 4.19
CA ILE A 13 -4.00 1.55 3.03
C ILE A 13 -5.32 2.29 3.18
N ALA A 14 -6.37 1.62 3.63
CA ALA A 14 -7.67 2.26 3.83
C ALA A 14 -7.58 3.35 4.90
N LEU A 15 -6.84 3.11 5.99
CA LEU A 15 -6.63 4.12 7.02
C LEU A 15 -5.85 5.32 6.49
N ALA A 16 -4.82 5.07 5.68
CA ALA A 16 -4.04 6.14 5.06
C ALA A 16 -4.91 6.99 4.14
N ASP A 17 -5.77 6.35 3.36
CA ASP A 17 -6.66 7.06 2.44
C ASP A 17 -7.70 7.91 3.19
N ALA A 18 -8.19 7.40 4.32
CA ALA A 18 -9.21 8.10 5.08
C ALA A 18 -8.66 9.22 5.96
N ARG A 19 -7.46 9.02 6.54
CA ARG A 19 -6.93 9.92 7.57
C ARG A 19 -5.51 10.40 7.33
N GLY A 20 -4.85 9.97 6.26
CA GLY A 20 -3.45 10.28 6.00
C GLY A 20 -2.52 9.21 6.55
N ILE A 21 -1.30 9.18 6.01
CA ILE A 21 -0.30 8.16 6.36
C ILE A 21 0.08 8.20 7.83
N GLU A 22 -0.02 9.38 8.45
CA GLU A 22 0.34 9.56 9.86
C GLU A 22 -0.60 8.82 10.82
N ALA A 23 -1.83 8.53 10.37
CA ALA A 23 -2.80 7.80 11.17
C ALA A 23 -2.55 6.29 11.19
N VAL A 24 -1.64 5.79 10.34
CA VAL A 24 -1.37 4.36 10.23
C VAL A 24 -0.41 3.92 11.31
N SER A 25 -0.86 2.99 12.15
CA SER A 25 -0.05 2.38 13.20
C SER A 25 -0.54 0.96 13.44
N MET A 26 0.26 0.16 14.13
CA MET A 26 -0.18 -1.19 14.51
C MET A 26 -1.46 -1.11 15.35
N ARG A 27 -1.51 -0.13 16.26
CA ARG A 27 -2.66 0.05 17.12
C ARG A 27 -3.93 0.43 16.35
N SER A 28 -3.81 1.40 15.42
CA SER A 28 -4.98 1.84 14.66
C SER A 28 -5.51 0.72 13.76
N ILE A 29 -4.62 -0.09 13.20
CA ILE A 29 -5.02 -1.24 12.40
C ILE A 29 -5.70 -2.29 13.26
N ALA A 30 -5.14 -2.59 14.42
CA ALA A 30 -5.72 -3.56 15.35
C ALA A 30 -7.11 -3.12 15.78
N ASP A 31 -7.30 -1.84 16.11
CA ASP A 31 -8.59 -1.30 16.48
C ASP A 31 -9.60 -1.45 15.36
N LYS A 32 -9.18 -1.17 14.13
CA LYS A 32 -10.04 -1.28 12.96
C LYS A 32 -10.47 -2.73 12.69
N LEU A 33 -9.55 -3.68 12.88
CA LEU A 33 -9.82 -5.10 12.66
C LEU A 33 -10.48 -5.78 13.86
N GLY A 34 -10.55 -5.12 15.01
CA GLY A 34 -11.14 -5.71 16.20
C GLY A 34 -10.28 -6.78 16.83
N VAL A 35 -8.94 -6.64 16.69
CA VAL A 35 -7.98 -7.59 17.27
C VAL A 35 -6.98 -6.85 18.13
N ARG A 36 -6.16 -7.59 18.86
CA ARG A 36 -5.09 -6.99 19.65
C ARG A 36 -3.88 -6.71 18.78
N ALA A 37 -3.15 -5.64 19.07
CA ALA A 37 -1.95 -5.27 18.32
C ALA A 37 -0.94 -6.42 18.30
N MET A 38 -0.81 -7.16 19.39
CA MET A 38 0.07 -8.34 19.47
C MET A 38 -0.19 -9.35 18.37
N SER A 39 -1.45 -9.52 17.98
CA SER A 39 -1.82 -10.47 16.92
C SER A 39 -1.23 -10.06 15.57
N LEU A 40 -1.05 -8.76 15.34
CA LEU A 40 -0.52 -8.27 14.07
C LEU A 40 0.97 -8.61 13.92
N TYR A 41 1.71 -8.66 15.03
CA TYR A 41 3.15 -8.90 14.99
C TYR A 41 3.52 -10.31 14.51
N HIS A 42 2.56 -11.22 14.44
CA HIS A 42 2.77 -12.53 13.81
C HIS A 42 2.90 -12.43 12.29
N TYR A 43 2.37 -11.36 11.70
CA TYR A 43 2.30 -11.17 10.26
C TYR A 43 3.22 -10.04 9.77
N VAL A 44 3.35 -9.00 10.57
CA VAL A 44 4.13 -7.81 10.26
C VAL A 44 4.93 -7.44 11.49
N LYS A 45 6.25 -7.48 11.40
CA LYS A 45 7.12 -7.37 12.57
C LYS A 45 7.22 -5.96 13.15
N ASN A 46 7.14 -4.94 12.30
CA ASN A 46 7.29 -3.55 12.72
C ASN A 46 6.67 -2.62 11.70
N LYS A 47 6.68 -1.32 12.01
CA LYS A 47 6.07 -0.33 11.13
C LYS A 47 6.78 -0.24 9.78
N ALA A 48 8.11 -0.40 9.75
CA ALA A 48 8.86 -0.36 8.49
C ALA A 48 8.40 -1.47 7.54
N GLU A 49 8.22 -2.68 8.05
CA GLU A 49 7.72 -3.79 7.26
C GLU A 49 6.29 -3.54 6.79
N LEU A 50 5.47 -2.92 7.63
CA LEU A 50 4.11 -2.53 7.27
C LEU A 50 4.12 -1.54 6.10
N LEU A 51 4.96 -0.50 6.17
CA LEU A 51 5.06 0.50 5.13
C LEU A 51 5.57 -0.08 3.82
N ASP A 52 6.54 -0.99 3.90
CA ASP A 52 7.03 -1.70 2.71
C ASP A 52 5.92 -2.50 2.05
N GLY A 53 5.11 -3.20 2.85
CA GLY A 53 3.99 -3.97 2.33
C GLY A 53 2.93 -3.11 1.67
N MET A 54 2.64 -1.94 2.23
CA MET A 54 1.72 -0.98 1.63
C MET A 54 2.26 -0.48 0.28
N HIS A 55 3.55 -0.17 0.23
CA HIS A 55 4.20 0.31 -0.99
C HIS A 55 4.13 -0.76 -2.09
N GLU A 56 4.46 -2.00 -1.76
CA GLU A 56 4.38 -3.12 -2.69
C GLU A 56 2.96 -3.30 -3.22
N ARG A 57 1.97 -3.19 -2.36
CA ARG A 57 0.56 -3.36 -2.75
C ARG A 57 0.11 -2.27 -3.71
N LEU A 58 0.52 -1.02 -3.47
CA LEU A 58 0.17 0.09 -4.34
C LEU A 58 0.83 -0.07 -5.71
N ILE A 59 2.09 -0.49 -5.75
CA ILE A 59 2.78 -0.76 -7.00
C ILE A 59 2.10 -1.90 -7.75
N TYR A 60 1.67 -2.93 -7.05
CA TYR A 60 0.94 -4.04 -7.65
C TYR A 60 -0.34 -3.59 -8.34
N GLU A 61 -1.03 -2.60 -7.75
CA GLU A 61 -2.24 -2.06 -8.35
C GLU A 61 -2.00 -1.29 -9.64
N MET A 62 -0.77 -0.93 -9.94
CA MET A 62 -0.45 -0.17 -11.15
C MET A 62 -0.72 -0.95 -12.44
N ARG A 63 -0.72 -2.26 -12.40
CA ARG A 63 -1.05 -3.11 -13.56
C ARG A 63 -0.32 -2.69 -14.82
N LEU A 64 1.00 -2.78 -14.78
CA LEU A 64 1.81 -2.45 -15.95
C LEU A 64 1.55 -3.45 -17.09
N PRO A 65 1.61 -3.00 -18.36
CA PRO A 65 1.38 -3.88 -19.48
C PRO A 65 2.48 -4.94 -19.57
N ALA A 66 2.10 -6.13 -20.05
CA ALA A 66 3.04 -7.26 -20.14
C ALA A 66 4.13 -7.00 -21.17
N SER A 67 3.79 -6.37 -22.28
CA SER A 67 4.76 -6.03 -23.33
C SER A 67 4.18 -4.98 -24.27
N THR A 68 5.05 -4.15 -24.82
CA THR A 68 4.70 -3.23 -25.90
C THR A 68 5.84 -3.26 -26.92
N ASP A 69 5.54 -2.87 -28.14
CA ASP A 69 6.56 -2.82 -29.20
C ASP A 69 7.43 -1.58 -29.08
N SER A 70 7.05 -0.63 -28.25
CA SER A 70 7.72 0.65 -28.12
C SER A 70 7.94 0.99 -26.66
N TRP A 71 9.17 1.40 -26.30
CA TRP A 71 9.46 1.87 -24.96
C TRP A 71 8.70 3.15 -24.62
N GLU A 72 8.39 3.96 -25.65
CA GLU A 72 7.64 5.19 -25.47
C GLU A 72 6.19 4.90 -25.04
N ASP A 73 5.57 3.91 -25.69
CA ASP A 73 4.23 3.46 -25.31
C ASP A 73 4.22 2.85 -23.92
N ALA A 74 5.25 2.05 -23.61
CA ALA A 74 5.37 1.46 -22.28
C ALA A 74 5.49 2.54 -21.21
N LEU A 75 6.26 3.59 -21.49
CA LEU A 75 6.43 4.69 -20.55
C LEU A 75 5.14 5.45 -20.34
N GLN A 76 4.39 5.71 -21.42
CA GLN A 76 3.10 6.39 -21.30
C GLN A 76 2.10 5.56 -20.50
N GLU A 77 2.05 4.26 -20.74
CA GLU A 77 1.15 3.37 -20.02
C GLU A 77 1.52 3.27 -18.54
N ALA A 78 2.82 3.23 -18.25
CA ALA A 78 3.29 3.21 -16.86
C ALA A 78 2.93 4.52 -16.15
N ALA A 79 3.10 5.67 -16.81
CA ALA A 79 2.75 6.95 -16.24
C ALA A 79 1.25 7.04 -15.98
N HIS A 80 0.44 6.52 -16.90
CA HIS A 80 -1.02 6.51 -16.75
C HIS A 80 -1.43 5.61 -15.57
N ALA A 81 -0.84 4.43 -15.47
CA ALA A 81 -1.11 3.50 -14.37
C ALA A 81 -0.74 4.11 -13.03
N TYR A 82 0.40 4.78 -12.97
CA TYR A 82 0.87 5.47 -11.77
C TYR A 82 -0.12 6.58 -11.35
N ARG A 83 -0.57 7.35 -12.33
CA ARG A 83 -1.55 8.40 -12.08
C ARG A 83 -2.87 7.84 -11.55
N GLU A 84 -3.34 6.73 -12.10
CA GLU A 84 -4.57 6.11 -11.63
C GLU A 84 -4.48 5.68 -10.17
N VAL A 85 -3.35 5.08 -9.77
CA VAL A 85 -3.13 4.70 -8.38
C VAL A 85 -3.09 5.92 -7.49
N ALA A 86 -2.42 7.00 -7.93
CA ALA A 86 -2.35 8.25 -7.18
C ALA A 86 -3.74 8.85 -6.95
N LEU A 87 -4.61 8.81 -7.97
CA LEU A 87 -5.96 9.34 -7.85
C LEU A 87 -6.85 8.46 -6.97
N ARG A 88 -6.61 7.15 -6.98
CA ARG A 88 -7.35 6.20 -6.16
C ARG A 88 -6.95 6.27 -4.69
N HIS A 89 -5.68 6.55 -4.42
CA HIS A 89 -5.10 6.57 -3.08
C HIS A 89 -4.30 7.84 -2.83
N PRO A 90 -4.96 9.03 -2.82
CA PRO A 90 -4.21 10.29 -2.76
C PRO A 90 -3.33 10.45 -1.53
N ASN A 91 -3.77 9.95 -0.37
CA ASN A 91 -2.98 10.05 0.86
C ASN A 91 -1.89 8.98 0.93
N ALA A 92 -2.21 7.76 0.53
CA ALA A 92 -1.24 6.67 0.53
C ALA A 92 -0.18 6.86 -0.57
N PHE A 93 -0.52 7.62 -1.62
CA PHE A 93 0.41 7.94 -2.70
C PHE A 93 1.68 8.61 -2.20
N VAL A 94 1.61 9.39 -1.13
CA VAL A 94 2.78 10.04 -0.53
C VAL A 94 3.82 8.99 -0.17
N LEU A 95 3.40 7.81 0.26
CA LEU A 95 4.30 6.72 0.59
C LEU A 95 5.09 6.26 -0.64
N MET A 96 4.41 6.12 -1.79
CA MET A 96 5.08 5.75 -3.04
C MET A 96 6.08 6.78 -3.51
N ALA A 97 5.76 8.07 -3.31
CA ALA A 97 6.59 9.17 -3.79
C ALA A 97 7.81 9.41 -2.90
N THR A 98 7.72 9.11 -1.62
CA THR A 98 8.75 9.49 -0.65
C THR A 98 9.55 8.32 -0.08
N ARG A 99 9.08 7.08 -0.26
CA ARG A 99 9.74 5.91 0.31
C ARG A 99 10.36 5.07 -0.80
N PRO A 100 11.69 4.88 -0.80
CA PRO A 100 12.32 4.03 -1.81
C PRO A 100 11.97 2.56 -1.56
N LEU A 101 11.96 1.78 -2.63
CA LEU A 101 11.85 0.33 -2.52
C LEU A 101 13.14 -0.22 -1.95
N SER A 102 13.00 -1.05 -0.94
CA SER A 102 14.16 -1.68 -0.32
C SER A 102 14.31 -3.12 -0.79
#